data_ce998364a0c93f52a9b27bec23855f21
#
_entry.id   ce998364a0c93f52a9b27bec23855f21
#
_cell.length_a   1.000
_cell.length_b   1.000
_cell.length_c   1.000
_cell.angle_alpha   90.00
_cell.angle_beta   90.00
_cell.angle_gamma   90.00
#
_symmetry.space_group_name_H-M   'P 1'
#
loop_
_entity.id
_entity.type
_entity.pdbx_description
1 polymer ?
#
loop_
_entity_poly.entity_id
_entity_poly.type
_entity_poly.pdbx_seq_one_letter_code
_entity_poly.pdbx_strand_id
1 'polypeptide(L)'
;NTIGIFANGLDQIYPRTNEKIIKQIYENALALSEYEDDYLPKNYDFLLRNRLVIALSKAVVVAQADIKSGSMQSAKLALELNKPLYVLPQRLGESTATNLLLKENKAKLICDFKEFVSEFASIDTNQDEFLEFCKKGVSVDEALKIYGQKVYEYELEGKISIEGFFIRVLV
;
A
#
# COMPACT_ATOMS: atom_id res chain seq x y z
N ASN A 1 -3.41 0.25 8.07
CA ASN A 1 -4.17 -0.95 8.45
C ASN A 1 -4.16 -1.93 7.28
N THR A 2 -3.94 -3.23 7.55
CA THR A 2 -3.87 -4.28 6.55
C THR A 2 -5.00 -5.29 6.79
N ILE A 3 -5.52 -5.87 5.71
CA ILE A 3 -6.42 -7.02 5.77
C ILE A 3 -5.77 -8.15 4.97
N GLY A 4 -5.48 -9.27 5.61
CA GLY A 4 -5.01 -10.49 4.96
C GLY A 4 -6.19 -11.36 4.57
N ILE A 5 -6.32 -11.71 3.29
CA ILE A 5 -7.34 -12.65 2.82
C ILE A 5 -6.63 -13.91 2.33
N PHE A 6 -6.87 -15.03 3.00
CA PHE A 6 -6.12 -16.26 2.82
C PHE A 6 -6.87 -17.25 1.94
N ALA A 7 -6.12 -18.06 1.18
CA ALA A 7 -6.63 -19.16 0.37
C ALA A 7 -6.52 -20.52 1.07
N ASN A 8 -6.24 -20.49 2.36
CA ASN A 8 -6.06 -21.64 3.26
C ASN A 8 -6.76 -21.36 4.59
N GLY A 9 -6.91 -22.36 5.42
CA GLY A 9 -7.37 -22.21 6.79
C GLY A 9 -6.42 -21.37 7.64
N LEU A 10 -6.94 -20.68 8.64
CA LEU A 10 -6.15 -19.71 9.42
C LEU A 10 -5.13 -20.39 10.35
N ASP A 11 -5.30 -21.68 10.70
CA ASP A 11 -4.32 -22.46 11.44
C ASP A 11 -3.13 -22.90 10.56
N GLN A 12 -3.20 -22.67 9.25
CA GLN A 12 -2.17 -23.04 8.30
C GLN A 12 -1.35 -21.83 7.85
N ILE A 13 -0.04 -21.89 8.05
CA ILE A 13 0.88 -20.87 7.52
C ILE A 13 1.33 -21.26 6.12
N TYR A 14 0.79 -20.60 5.11
CA TYR A 14 1.14 -20.85 3.71
C TYR A 14 1.25 -19.55 2.89
N PRO A 15 2.29 -19.36 2.05
CA PRO A 15 3.51 -20.19 2.04
C PRO A 15 4.39 -19.92 3.27
N ARG A 16 5.17 -20.90 3.70
CA ARG A 16 6.06 -20.77 4.86
C ARG A 16 7.11 -19.68 4.72
N THR A 17 7.47 -19.32 3.50
CA THR A 17 8.39 -18.21 3.23
C THR A 17 7.87 -16.87 3.75
N ASN A 18 6.56 -16.71 3.89
CA ASN A 18 5.89 -15.50 4.35
C ASN A 18 5.46 -15.58 5.84
N GLU A 19 5.92 -16.58 6.58
CA GLU A 19 5.51 -16.83 7.97
C GLU A 19 5.58 -15.58 8.86
N LYS A 20 6.67 -14.81 8.78
CA LYS A 20 6.85 -13.59 9.59
C LYS A 20 5.75 -12.55 9.30
N ILE A 21 5.41 -12.34 8.02
CA ILE A 21 4.38 -11.39 7.61
C ILE A 21 3.00 -11.90 8.03
N ILE A 22 2.74 -13.19 7.87
CA ILE A 22 1.46 -13.81 8.26
C ILE A 22 1.23 -13.67 9.76
N LYS A 23 2.23 -13.95 10.60
CA LYS A 23 2.14 -13.77 12.05
C LYS A 23 1.87 -12.32 12.43
N GLN A 24 2.54 -11.36 11.79
CA GLN A 24 2.26 -9.93 12.01
C GLN A 24 0.83 -9.54 11.63
N ILE A 25 0.27 -10.14 10.56
CA ILE A 25 -1.14 -9.92 10.20
C ILE A 25 -2.05 -10.50 11.28
N TYR A 26 -1.79 -11.68 11.79
CA TYR A 26 -2.61 -12.31 12.84
C TYR A 26 -2.58 -11.52 14.16
N GLU A 27 -1.44 -10.91 14.50
CA GLU A 27 -1.27 -10.15 15.73
C GLU A 27 -1.82 -8.72 15.65
N ASN A 28 -1.71 -8.05 14.49
CA ASN A 28 -1.89 -6.60 14.38
C ASN A 28 -2.91 -6.17 13.32
N ALA A 29 -3.56 -7.11 12.62
CA ALA A 29 -4.42 -6.83 11.50
C ALA A 29 -5.62 -7.79 11.43
N LEU A 30 -6.46 -7.64 10.41
CA LEU A 30 -7.59 -8.55 10.19
C LEU A 30 -7.16 -9.68 9.23
N ALA A 31 -7.37 -10.91 9.64
CA ALA A 31 -7.19 -12.12 8.82
C ALA A 31 -8.57 -12.70 8.46
N LEU A 32 -8.80 -12.97 7.18
CA LEU A 32 -10.04 -13.55 6.67
C LEU A 32 -9.76 -14.79 5.82
N SER A 33 -10.57 -15.81 5.99
CA SER A 33 -10.58 -17.01 5.15
C SER A 33 -12.02 -17.51 4.96
N GLU A 34 -12.31 -18.18 3.85
CA GLU A 34 -13.54 -18.93 3.61
C GLU A 34 -13.37 -20.44 3.83
N TYR A 35 -12.18 -20.86 4.26
CA TYR A 35 -11.84 -22.26 4.44
C TYR A 35 -11.84 -22.64 5.92
N GLU A 36 -12.06 -23.92 6.20
CA GLU A 36 -11.89 -24.51 7.52
C GLU A 36 -10.44 -24.27 8.02
N ASP A 37 -10.27 -24.14 9.33
CA ASP A 37 -9.00 -23.69 9.93
C ASP A 37 -7.78 -24.54 9.56
N ASP A 38 -7.96 -25.84 9.36
CA ASP A 38 -6.92 -26.80 9.01
C ASP A 38 -6.73 -26.99 7.48
N TYR A 39 -7.50 -26.30 6.64
CA TYR A 39 -7.47 -26.48 5.19
C TYR A 39 -6.15 -26.06 4.57
N LEU A 40 -5.53 -26.96 3.78
CA LEU A 40 -4.35 -26.71 2.97
C LEU A 40 -4.73 -26.26 1.56
N PRO A 41 -4.14 -25.17 1.03
CA PRO A 41 -4.56 -24.58 -0.22
C PRO A 41 -4.13 -25.40 -1.44
N LYS A 42 -4.99 -25.44 -2.46
CA LYS A 42 -4.70 -25.94 -3.80
C LYS A 42 -4.46 -24.76 -4.74
N ASN A 43 -3.82 -25.00 -5.88
CA ASN A 43 -3.44 -23.93 -6.82
C ASN A 43 -4.62 -23.07 -7.28
N TYR A 44 -5.81 -23.62 -7.45
CA TYR A 44 -6.99 -22.89 -7.88
C TYR A 44 -7.61 -22.02 -6.77
N ASP A 45 -7.37 -22.33 -5.49
CA ASP A 45 -7.94 -21.57 -4.36
C ASP A 45 -7.44 -20.12 -4.32
N PHE A 46 -6.21 -19.91 -4.79
CA PHE A 46 -5.67 -18.54 -4.91
C PHE A 46 -6.46 -17.67 -5.89
N LEU A 47 -6.95 -18.26 -6.98
CA LEU A 47 -7.80 -17.57 -7.95
C LEU A 47 -9.20 -17.34 -7.36
N LEU A 48 -9.76 -18.33 -6.69
CA LEU A 48 -11.05 -18.21 -6.03
C LEU A 48 -11.01 -17.14 -4.94
N ARG A 49 -9.97 -17.13 -4.10
CA ARG A 49 -9.79 -16.13 -3.05
C ARG A 49 -9.69 -14.71 -3.61
N ASN A 50 -9.08 -14.51 -4.77
CA ASN A 50 -8.89 -13.19 -5.36
C ASN A 50 -10.23 -12.45 -5.59
N ARG A 51 -11.34 -13.16 -5.78
CA ARG A 51 -12.67 -12.53 -5.86
C ARG A 51 -13.04 -11.75 -4.60
N LEU A 52 -12.65 -12.24 -3.43
CA LEU A 52 -12.88 -11.54 -2.17
C LEU A 52 -12.02 -10.30 -2.04
N VAL A 53 -10.75 -10.39 -2.42
CA VAL A 53 -9.83 -9.24 -2.42
C VAL A 53 -10.43 -8.12 -3.27
N ILE A 54 -10.92 -8.44 -4.45
CA ILE A 54 -11.47 -7.46 -5.38
C ILE A 54 -12.84 -6.96 -4.90
N ALA A 55 -13.72 -7.84 -4.44
CA ALA A 55 -15.06 -7.46 -3.97
C ALA A 55 -14.99 -6.49 -2.78
N LEU A 56 -14.08 -6.73 -1.84
CA LEU A 56 -13.90 -5.93 -0.63
C LEU A 56 -13.10 -4.63 -0.88
N SER A 57 -12.42 -4.50 -2.02
CA SER A 57 -11.64 -3.30 -2.33
C SER A 57 -12.52 -2.17 -2.90
N LYS A 58 -12.11 -0.91 -2.65
CA LYS A 58 -12.71 0.27 -3.30
C LYS A 58 -12.18 0.43 -4.73
N ALA A 59 -10.94 0.04 -4.98
CA ALA A 59 -10.28 0.09 -6.27
C ALA A 59 -9.24 -1.03 -6.36
N VAL A 60 -8.83 -1.38 -7.56
CA VAL A 60 -7.81 -2.40 -7.83
C VAL A 60 -6.65 -1.75 -8.56
N VAL A 61 -5.43 -1.97 -8.05
CA VAL A 61 -4.19 -1.52 -8.70
C VAL A 61 -3.43 -2.74 -9.19
N VAL A 62 -3.18 -2.80 -10.49
CA VAL A 62 -2.35 -3.83 -11.11
C VAL A 62 -1.00 -3.23 -11.45
N ALA A 63 0.00 -3.53 -10.62
CA ALA A 63 1.35 -3.01 -10.82
C ALA A 63 2.00 -3.58 -12.08
N GLN A 64 1.83 -4.89 -12.31
CA GLN A 64 2.39 -5.60 -13.46
C GLN A 64 1.52 -6.80 -13.81
N ALA A 65 1.30 -7.03 -15.11
CA ALA A 65 0.59 -8.20 -15.60
C ALA A 65 0.97 -8.56 -17.03
N ASP A 66 1.03 -9.85 -17.29
CA ASP A 66 1.02 -10.41 -18.64
C ASP A 66 -0.36 -10.98 -18.97
N ILE A 67 -0.64 -11.16 -20.28
CA ILE A 67 -1.97 -11.53 -20.78
C ILE A 67 -2.50 -12.82 -20.13
N LYS A 68 -1.61 -13.79 -19.87
CA LYS A 68 -1.96 -15.10 -19.26
C LYS A 68 -1.58 -15.16 -17.76
N SER A 69 -1.62 -14.06 -17.03
CA SER A 69 -1.27 -14.00 -15.61
C SER A 69 -2.51 -14.03 -14.69
N GLY A 70 -2.31 -14.43 -13.43
CA GLY A 70 -3.34 -14.32 -12.38
C GLY A 70 -3.74 -12.86 -12.13
N SER A 71 -2.80 -11.91 -12.23
CA SER A 71 -3.10 -10.48 -12.12
C SER A 71 -4.05 -9.99 -13.21
N MET A 72 -3.91 -10.51 -14.45
CA MET A 72 -4.86 -10.18 -15.51
C MET A 72 -6.24 -10.79 -15.28
N GLN A 73 -6.33 -11.96 -14.68
CA GLN A 73 -7.63 -12.52 -14.27
C GLN A 73 -8.30 -11.66 -13.19
N SER A 74 -7.53 -11.18 -12.22
CA SER A 74 -8.01 -10.23 -11.21
C SER A 74 -8.46 -8.91 -11.83
N ALA A 75 -7.74 -8.40 -12.83
CA ALA A 75 -8.13 -7.20 -13.57
C ALA A 75 -9.47 -7.39 -14.31
N LYS A 76 -9.68 -8.53 -14.97
CA LYS A 76 -10.94 -8.85 -15.65
C LYS A 76 -12.09 -8.90 -14.64
N LEU A 77 -11.91 -9.55 -13.53
CA LEU A 77 -12.91 -9.63 -12.47
C LEU A 77 -13.23 -8.25 -11.88
N ALA A 78 -12.24 -7.37 -11.73
CA ALA A 78 -12.45 -6.00 -11.30
C ALA A 78 -13.37 -5.24 -12.27
N LEU A 79 -13.16 -5.41 -13.59
CA LEU A 79 -14.02 -4.81 -14.62
C LEU A 79 -15.44 -5.38 -14.59
N GLU A 80 -15.59 -6.70 -14.42
CA GLU A 80 -16.90 -7.37 -14.30
C GLU A 80 -17.70 -6.86 -13.09
N LEU A 81 -17.00 -6.58 -11.98
CA LEU A 81 -17.59 -6.02 -10.76
C LEU A 81 -17.67 -4.49 -10.77
N ASN A 82 -17.38 -3.83 -11.90
CA ASN A 82 -17.39 -2.38 -12.05
C ASN A 82 -16.51 -1.66 -11.01
N LYS A 83 -15.40 -2.28 -10.59
CA LYS A 83 -14.43 -1.66 -9.69
C LYS A 83 -13.49 -0.75 -10.48
N PRO A 84 -13.15 0.44 -9.98
CA PRO A 84 -12.10 1.26 -10.56
C PRO A 84 -10.80 0.47 -10.68
N LEU A 85 -10.24 0.41 -11.89
CA LEU A 85 -9.01 -0.32 -12.18
C LEU A 85 -7.91 0.67 -12.55
N TYR A 86 -6.77 0.52 -11.91
CA TYR A 86 -5.58 1.34 -12.11
C TYR A 86 -4.38 0.49 -12.44
N VAL A 87 -3.44 1.05 -13.19
CA VAL A 87 -2.18 0.39 -13.55
C VAL A 87 -1.01 1.36 -13.40
N LEU A 88 0.17 0.81 -13.15
CA LEU A 88 1.42 1.58 -13.14
C LEU A 88 2.00 1.67 -14.56
N PRO A 89 2.77 2.75 -14.87
CA PRO A 89 3.47 2.88 -16.17
C PRO A 89 4.41 1.71 -16.38
N GLN A 90 4.39 1.16 -17.59
CA GLN A 90 5.26 0.05 -18.00
C GLN A 90 5.99 0.39 -19.30
N ARG A 91 7.19 -0.15 -19.46
CA ARG A 91 7.94 -0.02 -20.72
C ARG A 91 7.26 -0.80 -21.84
N LEU A 92 7.47 -0.37 -23.07
CA LEU A 92 7.02 -1.12 -24.26
C LEU A 92 7.67 -2.50 -24.26
N GLY A 93 6.85 -3.54 -24.46
CA GLY A 93 7.30 -4.93 -24.41
C GLY A 93 7.33 -5.56 -23.03
N GLU A 94 7.17 -4.79 -21.96
CA GLU A 94 7.00 -5.29 -20.59
C GLU A 94 5.52 -5.21 -20.19
N SER A 95 5.06 -6.17 -19.36
CA SER A 95 3.68 -6.16 -18.86
C SER A 95 2.62 -5.88 -19.93
N THR A 96 2.60 -6.71 -20.94
CA THR A 96 1.75 -6.50 -22.14
C THR A 96 0.28 -6.33 -21.82
N ALA A 97 -0.22 -6.95 -20.72
CA ALA A 97 -1.61 -6.84 -20.30
C ALA A 97 -1.96 -5.47 -19.71
N THR A 98 -1.10 -4.88 -18.89
CA THR A 98 -1.35 -3.54 -18.32
C THR A 98 -1.35 -2.48 -19.42
N ASN A 99 -0.41 -2.55 -20.36
CA ASN A 99 -0.39 -1.67 -21.52
C ASN A 99 -1.63 -1.85 -22.43
N LEU A 100 -2.14 -3.08 -22.57
CA LEU A 100 -3.37 -3.35 -23.31
C LEU A 100 -4.59 -2.75 -22.60
N LEU A 101 -4.71 -2.88 -21.28
CA LEU A 101 -5.79 -2.29 -20.49
C LEU A 101 -5.85 -0.76 -20.66
N LEU A 102 -4.69 -0.09 -20.69
CA LEU A 102 -4.60 1.34 -20.98
C LEU A 102 -5.04 1.68 -22.40
N LYS A 103 -4.52 0.95 -23.41
CA LYS A 103 -4.88 1.14 -24.81
C LYS A 103 -6.39 1.00 -25.05
N GLU A 104 -7.04 0.11 -24.32
CA GLU A 104 -8.48 -0.15 -24.41
C GLU A 104 -9.33 0.74 -23.51
N ASN A 105 -8.73 1.72 -22.82
CA ASN A 105 -9.38 2.60 -21.83
C ASN A 105 -10.12 1.82 -20.71
N LYS A 106 -9.63 0.64 -20.37
CA LYS A 106 -10.18 -0.23 -19.31
C LYS A 106 -9.57 0.00 -17.95
N ALA A 107 -8.45 0.73 -17.87
CA ALA A 107 -7.78 1.10 -16.63
C ALA A 107 -7.29 2.54 -16.69
N LYS A 108 -7.18 3.17 -15.54
CA LYS A 108 -6.55 4.49 -15.36
C LYS A 108 -5.06 4.30 -15.08
N LEU A 109 -4.24 5.20 -15.60
CA LEU A 109 -2.81 5.22 -15.35
C LEU A 109 -2.52 5.98 -14.05
N ILE A 110 -1.71 5.41 -13.16
CA ILE A 110 -1.17 6.13 -12.01
C ILE A 110 0.17 6.73 -12.42
N CYS A 111 0.21 8.05 -12.60
CA CYS A 111 1.43 8.81 -12.86
C CYS A 111 1.96 9.50 -11.59
N ASP A 112 1.08 9.84 -10.67
CA ASP A 112 1.38 10.45 -9.39
C ASP A 112 0.61 9.74 -8.27
N PHE A 113 1.35 9.29 -7.24
CA PHE A 113 0.74 8.59 -6.11
C PHE A 113 -0.05 9.50 -5.18
N LYS A 114 0.31 10.79 -5.07
CA LYS A 114 -0.44 11.74 -4.23
C LYS A 114 -1.79 12.03 -4.86
N GLU A 115 -1.83 12.25 -6.18
CA GLU A 115 -3.07 12.41 -6.94
C GLU A 115 -3.95 11.17 -6.80
N PHE A 116 -3.39 9.97 -7.03
CA PHE A 116 -4.12 8.71 -6.88
C PHE A 116 -4.71 8.52 -5.48
N VAL A 117 -3.93 8.76 -4.41
CA VAL A 117 -4.42 8.59 -3.04
C VAL A 117 -5.49 9.60 -2.71
N SER A 118 -5.43 10.83 -3.23
CA SER A 118 -6.44 11.87 -3.01
C SER A 118 -7.84 11.50 -3.54
N GLU A 119 -7.93 10.59 -4.50
CA GLU A 119 -9.23 10.05 -4.99
C GLU A 119 -9.96 9.20 -3.91
N PHE A 120 -9.23 8.65 -2.92
CA PHE A 120 -9.78 7.68 -1.95
C PHE A 120 -9.73 8.13 -0.50
N ALA A 121 -8.84 9.02 -0.18
CA ALA A 121 -8.66 9.59 1.15
C ALA A 121 -8.36 11.08 1.03
N SER A 122 -8.89 11.88 1.94
CA SER A 122 -8.32 13.20 2.18
C SER A 122 -6.88 12.96 2.61
N ILE A 123 -5.93 13.30 1.74
CA ILE A 123 -4.55 13.40 2.16
C ILE A 123 -4.56 14.57 3.13
N ASP A 124 -4.37 14.29 4.42
CA ASP A 124 -3.94 15.33 5.34
C ASP A 124 -2.60 15.83 4.80
N THR A 125 -2.66 16.91 4.02
CA THR A 125 -1.49 17.61 3.50
C THR A 125 -0.74 18.34 4.62
N ASN A 126 -1.16 18.16 5.86
CA ASN A 126 -0.44 18.44 7.08
C ASN A 126 0.60 17.35 7.41
N GLN A 127 1.25 16.75 6.41
CA GLN A 127 2.62 16.32 6.63
C GLN A 127 3.42 17.61 6.81
N ASP A 128 3.64 17.95 8.06
CA ASP A 128 4.37 19.15 8.43
C ASP A 128 5.76 19.03 7.81
N GLU A 129 6.00 19.80 6.75
CA GLU A 129 7.25 19.80 6.00
C GLU A 129 8.47 19.94 6.93
N PHE A 130 8.28 20.63 8.04
CA PHE A 130 9.30 20.78 9.05
C PHE A 130 9.57 19.47 9.81
N LEU A 131 8.54 18.73 10.22
CA LEU A 131 8.72 17.42 10.87
C LEU A 131 9.35 16.40 9.92
N GLU A 132 8.95 16.37 8.66
CA GLU A 132 9.57 15.49 7.64
C GLU A 132 11.04 15.87 7.36
N PHE A 133 11.36 17.16 7.41
CA PHE A 133 12.72 17.62 7.34
C PHE A 133 13.54 17.15 8.56
N CYS A 134 12.98 17.27 9.76
CA CYS A 134 13.63 16.86 11.00
C CYS A 134 13.86 15.34 11.09
N LYS A 135 12.97 14.51 10.53
CA LYS A 135 13.13 13.04 10.48
C LYS A 135 14.40 12.59 9.73
N LYS A 136 14.97 13.45 8.90
CA LYS A 136 16.22 13.17 8.16
C LYS A 136 17.48 13.27 9.04
N GLY A 137 17.34 13.57 10.34
CA GLY A 137 18.46 13.68 11.26
C GLY A 137 19.27 14.98 11.09
N VAL A 138 18.57 16.09 10.90
CA VAL A 138 19.17 17.41 10.65
C VAL A 138 19.70 18.06 11.92
N SER A 139 20.70 18.94 11.77
CA SER A 139 21.20 19.74 12.88
C SER A 139 20.24 20.90 13.24
N VAL A 140 20.32 21.36 14.49
CA VAL A 140 19.54 22.51 14.96
C VAL A 140 19.86 23.76 14.12
N ASP A 141 21.14 23.98 13.81
CA ASP A 141 21.58 25.16 13.02
C ASP A 141 21.01 25.14 11.60
N GLU A 142 20.96 23.95 10.99
CA GLU A 142 20.39 23.79 9.65
C GLU A 142 18.87 24.02 9.66
N ALA A 143 18.18 23.48 10.67
CA ALA A 143 16.74 23.68 10.83
C ALA A 143 16.40 25.16 11.12
N LEU A 144 17.16 25.83 12.00
CA LEU A 144 16.97 27.25 12.29
C LEU A 144 17.21 28.13 11.06
N LYS A 145 18.17 27.78 10.21
CA LYS A 145 18.48 28.53 8.98
C LYS A 145 17.32 28.50 7.99
N ILE A 146 16.59 27.38 7.93
CA ILE A 146 15.51 27.16 6.95
C ILE A 146 14.14 27.59 7.53
N TYR A 147 13.87 27.21 8.79
CA TYR A 147 12.55 27.34 9.41
C TYR A 147 12.48 28.36 10.56
N GLY A 148 13.61 28.95 10.94
CA GLY A 148 13.65 30.01 11.94
C GLY A 148 13.04 29.63 13.28
N GLN A 149 12.18 30.47 13.83
CA GLN A 149 11.55 30.28 15.15
C GLN A 149 10.65 29.07 15.26
N LYS A 150 10.19 28.52 14.16
CA LYS A 150 9.35 27.31 14.12
C LYS A 150 10.00 26.12 14.85
N VAL A 151 11.32 26.05 14.89
CA VAL A 151 12.07 25.02 15.64
C VAL A 151 11.73 25.07 17.13
N TYR A 152 11.77 26.24 17.74
CA TYR A 152 11.48 26.40 19.16
C TYR A 152 9.99 26.28 19.50
N GLU A 153 9.10 26.68 18.60
CA GLU A 153 7.66 26.50 18.75
C GLU A 153 7.32 25.01 18.84
N TYR A 154 7.91 24.18 17.98
CA TYR A 154 7.68 22.75 17.95
C TYR A 154 8.33 21.99 19.11
N GLU A 155 9.43 22.51 19.65
CA GLU A 155 10.01 22.00 20.87
C GLU A 155 9.09 22.30 22.08
N LEU A 156 8.56 23.51 22.18
CA LEU A 156 7.61 23.89 23.23
C LEU A 156 6.29 23.11 23.15
N GLU A 157 5.84 22.76 21.94
CA GLU A 157 4.67 21.91 21.72
C GLU A 157 4.95 20.42 21.98
N GLY A 158 6.19 20.03 22.27
CA GLY A 158 6.58 18.65 22.52
C GLY A 158 6.55 17.75 21.28
N LYS A 159 6.59 18.35 20.09
CA LYS A 159 6.63 17.61 18.81
C LYS A 159 8.02 17.17 18.42
N ILE A 160 9.03 17.92 18.87
CA ILE A 160 10.45 17.63 18.69
C ILE A 160 11.18 17.81 20.03
N SER A 161 12.38 17.24 20.12
CA SER A 161 13.34 17.47 21.23
C SER A 161 14.69 17.82 20.63
N ILE A 162 15.36 18.82 21.21
CA ILE A 162 16.72 19.17 20.85
C ILE A 162 17.67 18.36 21.75
N GLU A 163 18.40 17.44 21.15
CA GLU A 163 19.39 16.59 21.82
C GLU A 163 20.81 16.97 21.33
N GLY A 164 21.47 17.85 22.07
CA GLY A 164 22.77 18.39 21.69
C GLY A 164 22.68 19.25 20.41
N PHE A 165 23.25 18.78 19.32
CA PHE A 165 23.26 19.50 18.02
C PHE A 165 22.17 19.00 17.04
N PHE A 166 21.40 18.00 17.39
CA PHE A 166 20.43 17.37 16.50
C PHE A 166 19.00 17.48 17.01
N ILE A 167 18.08 17.44 16.07
CA ILE A 167 16.63 17.42 16.36
C ILE A 167 16.11 15.99 16.28
N ARG A 168 15.40 15.58 17.33
CA ARG A 168 14.66 14.33 17.37
C ARG A 168 13.17 14.59 17.30
N VAL A 169 12.47 13.93 16.39
CA VAL A 169 11.00 13.99 16.28
C VAL A 169 10.38 13.06 17.30
N LEU A 170 9.38 13.55 18.05
CA LEU A 170 8.71 12.83 19.15
C LEU A 170 7.30 12.32 18.77
N VAL A 171 6.78 12.74 17.60
CA VAL A 171 5.39 12.44 17.12
C VAL A 171 5.43 11.45 15.96
#